data_7a18e1dd4d1d1c3de6a3da8108c8d30a
#
_entry.id   7a18e1dd4d1d1c3de6a3da8108c8d30a
#
_cell.length_a   1.000
_cell.length_b   1.000
_cell.length_c   1.000
_cell.angle_alpha   90.00
_cell.angle_beta   90.00
_cell.angle_gamma   90.00
#
_symmetry.space_group_name_H-M   'P 1'
#
loop_
_entity.id
_entity.type
_entity.pdbx_description
1 polymer ?
#
loop_
_entity_poly.entity_id
_entity_poly.type
_entity_poly.pdbx_seq_one_letter_code
_entity_poly.pdbx_strand_id
1 'polypeptide(L)' 'MINEPEKWASLEEIANHLGVSKDTIRNWIRKGVIPYGRVGKQFKFRISEVDAWVESGKSAKIE' A
#
# COMPACT_ATOMS: atom_id res chain seq x y z
N MET A 1 -19.23 -19.24 4.98
CA MET A 1 -18.54 -18.02 5.24
C MET A 1 -18.43 -17.15 4.01
N ILE A 2 -18.72 -15.91 4.14
CA ILE A 2 -18.70 -15.01 3.02
C ILE A 2 -17.37 -14.34 2.93
N ASN A 3 -16.80 -14.38 1.76
CA ASN A 3 -15.57 -13.67 1.49
C ASN A 3 -15.90 -12.39 0.80
N GLU A 4 -16.09 -11.35 1.57
CA GLU A 4 -16.28 -10.07 0.96
C GLU A 4 -14.97 -9.57 0.44
N PRO A 5 -14.97 -8.96 -0.73
CA PRO A 5 -13.73 -8.38 -1.23
C PRO A 5 -13.29 -7.29 -0.27
N GLU A 6 -12.01 -7.25 -0.07
CA GLU A 6 -11.41 -6.24 0.77
C GLU A 6 -11.58 -4.88 0.11
N LYS A 7 -11.97 -3.89 0.90
CA LYS A 7 -12.08 -2.54 0.38
C LYS A 7 -10.72 -1.99 0.04
N TRP A 8 -10.66 -1.25 -1.05
CA TRP A 8 -9.45 -0.55 -1.41
C TRP A 8 -9.23 0.61 -0.46
N ALA A 9 -8.02 0.79 -0.03
CA ALA A 9 -7.62 1.90 0.82
C ALA A 9 -6.98 2.99 -0.03
N SER A 10 -7.21 4.23 0.37
CA SER A 10 -6.60 5.37 -0.30
C SER A 10 -5.13 5.48 0.11
N LEU A 11 -4.40 6.34 -0.60
CA LEU A 11 -3.01 6.61 -0.26
C LEU A 11 -2.89 7.12 1.17
N GLU A 12 -3.80 8.02 1.56
CA GLU A 12 -3.77 8.54 2.91
C GLU A 12 -4.06 7.46 3.93
N GLU A 13 -5.02 6.60 3.64
CA GLU A 13 -5.37 5.53 4.56
C GLU A 13 -4.23 4.56 4.75
N ILE A 14 -3.54 4.21 3.66
CA ILE A 14 -2.44 3.27 3.80
C ILE A 14 -1.25 3.91 4.51
N ALA A 15 -1.01 5.19 4.30
CA ALA A 15 0.05 5.89 5.02
C ALA A 15 -0.25 5.88 6.52
N ASN A 16 -1.49 6.16 6.89
CA ASN A 16 -1.88 6.12 8.30
C ASN A 16 -1.76 4.71 8.87
N HIS A 17 -2.17 3.72 8.09
CA HIS A 17 -2.11 2.34 8.53
C HIS A 17 -0.67 1.91 8.84
N LEU A 18 0.25 2.32 7.99
CA LEU A 18 1.64 1.94 8.16
C LEU A 18 2.42 2.90 9.06
N GLY A 19 1.82 4.04 9.41
CA GLY A 19 2.50 5.00 10.25
C GLY A 19 3.61 5.75 9.55
N VAL A 20 3.48 5.97 8.24
CA VAL A 20 4.49 6.68 7.47
C VAL A 20 3.83 7.87 6.78
N SER A 21 4.65 8.74 6.22
CA SER A 21 4.15 9.91 5.52
C SER A 21 3.60 9.52 4.14
N LYS A 22 2.73 10.36 3.61
CA LYS A 22 2.23 10.14 2.26
C LYS A 22 3.36 10.21 1.23
N ASP A 23 4.35 11.04 1.50
CA ASP A 23 5.49 11.12 0.58
C ASP A 23 6.25 9.82 0.52
N THR A 24 6.37 9.12 1.63
CA THR A 24 7.01 7.81 1.66
C THR A 24 6.26 6.84 0.74
N ILE A 25 4.92 6.83 0.83
CA ILE A 25 4.12 5.96 -0.01
C ILE A 25 4.30 6.33 -1.48
N ARG A 26 4.27 7.63 -1.80
CA ARG A 26 4.44 8.05 -3.19
C ARG A 26 5.81 7.65 -3.74
N ASN A 27 6.82 7.72 -2.89
CA ASN A 27 8.15 7.32 -3.29
C ASN A 27 8.20 5.83 -3.61
N TRP A 28 7.56 5.02 -2.78
CA TRP A 28 7.51 3.59 -3.02
C TRP A 28 6.72 3.25 -4.29
N ILE A 29 5.66 4.01 -4.58
CA ILE A 29 4.93 3.84 -5.83
C ILE A 29 5.82 4.16 -7.02
N ARG A 30 6.56 5.26 -6.92
CA ARG A 30 7.44 5.67 -8.01
C ARG A 30 8.51 4.63 -8.27
N LYS A 31 8.99 3.98 -7.23
CA LYS A 31 9.98 2.92 -7.36
C LYS A 31 9.36 1.60 -7.80
N GLY A 32 8.04 1.50 -7.77
CA GLY A 32 7.36 0.28 -8.18
C GLY A 32 7.52 -0.87 -7.23
N VAL A 33 7.69 -0.61 -5.94
CA VAL A 33 7.97 -1.67 -4.98
C VAL A 33 6.78 -2.04 -4.11
N ILE A 34 5.89 -1.08 -3.82
CA ILE A 34 4.73 -1.36 -2.99
C ILE A 34 3.59 -1.88 -3.88
N PRO A 35 2.88 -2.93 -3.44
CA PRO A 35 1.73 -3.39 -4.22
C PRO A 35 0.62 -2.35 -4.21
N TYR A 36 0.16 -1.96 -5.40
CA TYR A 36 -0.89 -0.96 -5.50
C TYR A 36 -1.71 -1.19 -6.76
N GLY A 37 -2.90 -0.57 -6.78
CA GLY A 37 -3.70 -0.51 -7.97
C GLY A 37 -4.00 0.93 -8.32
N ARG A 38 -4.62 1.14 -9.46
CA ARG A 38 -5.02 2.47 -9.90
C ARG A 38 -6.48 2.46 -10.30
N VAL A 39 -7.18 3.48 -9.83
CA VAL A 39 -8.55 3.71 -10.26
C VAL A 39 -8.59 5.14 -10.79
N GLY A 40 -8.65 5.28 -12.10
CA GLY A 40 -8.52 6.60 -12.71
C GLY A 40 -7.17 7.21 -12.37
N LYS A 41 -7.20 8.34 -11.69
CA LYS A 41 -5.98 9.03 -11.31
C LYS A 41 -5.56 8.75 -9.88
N GLN A 42 -6.29 7.86 -9.19
CA GLN A 42 -6.03 7.61 -7.77
C GLN A 42 -5.33 6.29 -7.58
N PHE A 43 -4.40 6.28 -6.65
CA PHE A 43 -3.76 5.05 -6.22
C PHE A 43 -4.61 4.40 -5.15
N LYS A 44 -4.74 3.08 -5.23
CA LYS A 44 -5.52 2.31 -4.26
C LYS A 44 -4.68 1.14 -3.80
N PHE A 45 -4.94 0.71 -2.57
CA PHE A 45 -4.15 -0.34 -1.94
C PHE A 45 -5.05 -1.33 -1.26
N ARG A 46 -4.62 -2.56 -1.23
CA ARG A 46 -5.26 -3.57 -0.39
C ARG A 46 -4.39 -3.75 0.84
N ILE A 47 -5.01 -3.53 1.99
CA ILE A 47 -4.25 -3.53 3.24
C ILE A 47 -3.58 -4.88 3.45
N SER A 48 -4.28 -5.98 3.14
CA SER A 48 -3.70 -7.30 3.33
C SER A 48 -2.46 -7.52 2.46
N GLU A 49 -2.48 -7.01 1.23
CA GLU A 49 -1.34 -7.14 0.35
C GLU A 49 -0.17 -6.31 0.82
N VAL A 50 -0.46 -5.10 1.28
CA VAL A 50 0.59 -4.22 1.76
C VAL A 50 1.20 -4.79 3.05
N ASP A 51 0.35 -5.31 3.93
CA ASP A 51 0.85 -5.92 5.16
C ASP A 51 1.76 -7.09 4.87
N ALA A 52 1.38 -7.95 3.92
CA ALA A 52 2.21 -9.08 3.55
C ALA A 52 3.54 -8.62 2.98
N TRP A 53 3.51 -7.56 2.19
CA TRP A 53 4.72 -7.01 1.62
C TRP A 53 5.65 -6.46 2.71
N VAL A 54 5.07 -5.76 3.69
CA VAL A 54 5.85 -5.24 4.80
C VAL A 54 6.42 -6.39 5.63
N GLU A 55 5.59 -7.39 5.90
CA GLU A 55 6.02 -8.52 6.73
C GLU A 55 7.10 -9.35 6.07
N SER A 56 7.16 -9.31 4.75
CA SER A 56 8.22 -10.02 4.04
C SER A 56 9.58 -9.34 4.19
N GLY A 57 9.60 -8.14 4.75
CA GLY A 57 10.83 -7.39 4.92
C GLY A 57 11.26 -6.61 3.70
N LYS A 58 10.47 -6.64 2.63
CA LYS A 58 10.88 -5.98 1.40
C LYS A 58 10.91 -4.47 1.53
N SER A 59 10.04 -3.90 2.37
CA SER A 59 10.04 -2.46 2.55
C SER A 59 11.31 -1.97 3.22
N ALA A 60 11.93 -2.80 4.03
CA ALA A 60 13.13 -2.41 4.75
C ALA A 60 14.36 -2.34 3.85
N LYS A 61 14.28 -2.89 2.64
CA LYS A 61 15.41 -2.94 1.72
C LYS A 61 15.38 -1.86 0.67
N ILE A 62 14.46 -0.91 0.80
CA ILE A 62 14.22 0.05 -0.26
C ILE A 62 15.04 1.32 -0.11
N GLU A 63 15.66 1.53 0.95
CA GLU A 63 16.37 2.79 1.18
C GLU A 63 17.54 3.03 0.33
#